data_f6ffbc4c892faecd91042976b66474f5
#
_entry.id   f6ffbc4c892faecd91042976b66474f5
#
_cell.length_a   1.000
_cell.length_b   1.000
_cell.length_c   1.000
_cell.angle_alpha   90.00
_cell.angle_beta   90.00
_cell.angle_gamma   90.00
#
_symmetry.space_group_name_H-M   'P 1'
#
loop_
_entity.id
_entity.type
_entity.pdbx_description
1 polymer ?
#
loop_
_entity_poly.entity_id
_entity_poly.type
_entity_poly.pdbx_seq_one_letter_code
_entity_poly.pdbx_strand_id
1 'polypeptide(L)'
;MNIERQCYWKCSDPNQNIQELSLFYTVYYLFRIFKELNPRLFKRQLMGRPRIYTPDIMLPFVCWGHMNDIISCRALEEWWRRNDDTCNILLNCRKPGKSSINEFLNDYSELIDAFDIFIVEFGLKTGLISGDIQYEDGTFLKGYCNNFKRLYKNQLYYLKDFIIQHSNDRTCDGLWFKMKKYFENEEYSDEIEPIIKDLKKTVYASGIYLLKQSLKNETSLSEVMGRIQLIEDNIKGNNPISIVDPEACNMKDKNGDWGFHYNYQVAVDREFGLITAHYITQKSNDRQEVLVMLEYLNERLGTDEYTICVDNGYWHIESLHKLHSLPTEIIIPDTASASKTKAELRKEYNPNYYMYMTAEELEREKFKNYNFFYDEENDVFIGPYGCILTRNENLRVREGIKYRVYSTNECKNCPHNPFCTTKSKNKKEISVRDDGILEDIKSRYRSSRGQQIYKNRGSHAEGAFASLRESRNFRGIKTRGVKRVNDELTLTAITHNMKKIHKHMKINVLETILKEIKKAKKEHGLVDMKIFDNWKYKFMIRDDVIVELVLD
;
A
#
# COMPACT_ATOMS: atom_id res chain seq x y z
N MET A 1 -22.85 39.83 -0.09
CA MET A 1 -22.66 39.74 1.36
C MET A 1 -21.53 38.73 1.57
N ASN A 2 -20.36 39.22 1.97
CA ASN A 2 -19.12 38.42 2.01
C ASN A 2 -19.19 37.49 3.21
N ILE A 3 -19.41 36.19 2.95
CA ILE A 3 -19.42 35.10 3.95
C ILE A 3 -18.07 35.01 4.69
N GLU A 4 -16.97 35.49 4.08
CA GLU A 4 -15.62 35.57 4.65
C GLU A 4 -15.50 36.43 5.92
N ARG A 5 -16.48 37.30 6.22
CA ARG A 5 -16.48 38.21 7.38
C ARG A 5 -17.29 37.72 8.59
N GLN A 6 -18.04 36.60 8.47
CA GLN A 6 -18.90 36.12 9.56
C GLN A 6 -18.32 34.94 10.37
N CYS A 7 -17.17 34.37 9.98
CA CYS A 7 -16.56 33.24 10.68
C CYS A 7 -15.48 33.65 11.69
N TYR A 8 -15.75 34.70 12.46
CA TYR A 8 -14.93 35.02 13.61
C TYR A 8 -15.69 34.56 14.86
N TRP A 9 -15.08 33.59 15.61
CA TRP A 9 -15.25 33.39 17.03
C TRP A 9 -16.05 32.22 17.57
N LYS A 10 -15.34 31.26 18.08
CA LYS A 10 -15.29 30.87 19.51
C LYS A 10 -14.38 29.65 19.66
N CYS A 11 -13.14 29.89 19.99
CA CYS A 11 -12.22 28.83 20.33
C CYS A 11 -11.44 29.17 21.61
N SER A 12 -11.18 28.17 22.42
CA SER A 12 -10.65 28.29 23.79
C SER A 12 -9.14 28.50 23.89
N ASP A 13 -8.38 28.36 22.77
CA ASP A 13 -6.94 28.65 22.71
C ASP A 13 -6.61 29.36 21.38
N PRO A 14 -6.18 30.66 21.43
CA PRO A 14 -5.87 31.44 20.24
C PRO A 14 -4.73 30.87 19.39
N ASN A 15 -3.75 30.19 19.97
CA ASN A 15 -2.59 29.69 19.23
C ASN A 15 -2.87 28.37 18.51
N GLN A 16 -3.62 27.47 19.12
CA GLN A 16 -4.09 26.23 18.50
C GLN A 16 -5.02 26.51 17.33
N ASN A 17 -5.86 27.53 17.48
CA ASN A 17 -6.80 27.98 16.46
C ASN A 17 -6.15 28.56 15.20
N ILE A 18 -5.05 29.28 15.32
CA ILE A 18 -4.37 29.86 14.16
C ILE A 18 -3.75 28.75 13.29
N GLN A 19 -3.20 27.70 13.89
CA GLN A 19 -2.64 26.57 13.14
C GLN A 19 -3.72 25.71 12.46
N GLU A 20 -4.81 25.42 13.14
CA GLU A 20 -5.95 24.66 12.57
C GLU A 20 -6.63 25.43 11.44
N LEU A 21 -6.87 26.72 11.60
CA LEU A 21 -7.41 27.59 10.55
C LEU A 21 -6.45 27.69 9.36
N SER A 22 -5.16 27.74 9.61
CA SER A 22 -4.14 27.76 8.57
C SER A 22 -4.17 26.49 7.73
N LEU A 23 -4.24 25.31 8.37
CA LEU A 23 -4.34 24.02 7.68
C LEU A 23 -5.67 23.90 6.90
N PHE A 24 -6.77 24.37 7.47
CA PHE A 24 -8.07 24.41 6.81
C PHE A 24 -8.01 25.23 5.51
N TYR A 25 -7.40 26.42 5.53
CA TYR A 25 -7.25 27.23 4.34
C TYR A 25 -6.35 26.58 3.29
N THR A 26 -5.36 25.79 3.68
CA THR A 26 -4.56 25.00 2.72
C THR A 26 -5.45 24.02 1.97
N VAL A 27 -6.28 23.23 2.65
CA VAL A 27 -7.26 22.33 2.01
C VAL A 27 -8.21 23.09 1.12
N TYR A 28 -8.75 24.21 1.61
CA TYR A 28 -9.69 25.07 0.89
C TYR A 28 -9.10 25.61 -0.41
N TYR A 29 -7.91 26.19 -0.38
CA TYR A 29 -7.28 26.78 -1.57
C TYR A 29 -6.83 25.70 -2.57
N LEU A 30 -6.21 24.60 -2.14
CA LEU A 30 -5.82 23.50 -3.03
C LEU A 30 -7.03 22.94 -3.78
N PHE A 31 -8.14 22.73 -3.06
CA PHE A 31 -9.37 22.26 -3.69
C PHE A 31 -9.92 23.30 -4.69
N ARG A 32 -9.89 24.58 -4.37
CA ARG A 32 -10.34 25.65 -5.26
C ARG A 32 -9.48 25.74 -6.52
N ILE A 33 -8.17 25.60 -6.39
CA ILE A 33 -7.23 25.54 -7.52
C ILE A 33 -7.59 24.33 -8.41
N PHE A 34 -7.74 23.15 -7.82
CA PHE A 34 -8.15 21.94 -8.54
C PHE A 34 -9.44 22.14 -9.32
N LYS A 35 -10.47 22.70 -8.69
CA LYS A 35 -11.76 22.95 -9.33
C LYS A 35 -11.67 23.93 -10.50
N GLU A 36 -10.86 24.99 -10.36
CA GLU A 36 -10.68 25.97 -11.44
C GLU A 36 -9.94 25.35 -12.65
N LEU A 37 -8.96 24.50 -12.42
CA LEU A 37 -8.20 23.83 -13.47
C LEU A 37 -8.94 22.64 -14.10
N ASN A 38 -9.87 22.02 -13.37
CA ASN A 38 -10.62 20.85 -13.82
C ASN A 38 -12.15 21.06 -13.83
N PRO A 39 -12.67 22.10 -14.48
CA PRO A 39 -14.11 22.44 -14.40
C PRO A 39 -15.01 21.37 -15.00
N ARG A 40 -14.48 20.51 -15.88
CA ARG A 40 -15.24 19.42 -16.51
C ARG A 40 -15.65 18.33 -15.51
N LEU A 41 -14.83 18.06 -14.50
CA LEU A 41 -15.12 17.08 -13.45
C LEU A 41 -16.29 17.47 -12.54
N PHE A 42 -16.63 18.77 -12.52
CA PHE A 42 -17.67 19.35 -11.68
C PHE A 42 -18.93 19.75 -12.45
N LYS A 43 -19.05 19.36 -13.73
CA LYS A 43 -20.25 19.63 -14.51
C LYS A 43 -21.44 18.89 -13.91
N ARG A 44 -22.58 19.59 -13.78
CA ARG A 44 -23.84 18.99 -13.34
C ARG A 44 -24.30 17.92 -14.33
N GLN A 45 -24.80 16.81 -13.83
CA GLN A 45 -25.54 15.86 -14.65
C GLN A 45 -26.75 16.57 -15.25
N LEU A 46 -26.89 16.47 -16.57
CA LEU A 46 -27.97 17.15 -17.31
C LEU A 46 -29.31 16.39 -17.20
N MET A 47 -29.29 15.15 -16.75
CA MET A 47 -30.49 14.29 -16.62
C MET A 47 -30.68 13.83 -15.16
N GLY A 48 -31.93 13.84 -14.70
CA GLY A 48 -32.35 13.40 -13.38
C GLY A 48 -32.49 14.52 -12.35
N ARG A 49 -32.94 14.17 -11.13
CA ARG A 49 -33.07 15.14 -10.03
C ARG A 49 -31.68 15.63 -9.61
N PRO A 50 -31.44 16.96 -9.56
CA PRO A 50 -30.16 17.50 -9.14
C PRO A 50 -29.78 16.99 -7.76
N ARG A 51 -28.55 16.50 -7.61
CA ARG A 51 -28.02 16.10 -6.30
C ARG A 51 -27.85 17.32 -5.41
N ILE A 52 -28.35 17.23 -4.21
CA ILE A 52 -28.23 18.31 -3.19
C ILE A 52 -26.77 18.46 -2.76
N TYR A 53 -26.08 17.33 -2.65
CA TYR A 53 -24.69 17.25 -2.22
C TYR A 53 -23.80 16.98 -3.43
N THR A 54 -23.28 18.05 -3.98
CA THR A 54 -22.43 18.04 -5.19
C THR A 54 -20.97 17.75 -4.84
N PRO A 55 -20.15 17.24 -5.78
CA PRO A 55 -18.74 16.93 -5.52
C PRO A 55 -17.91 18.09 -5.00
N ASP A 56 -18.25 19.31 -5.41
CA ASP A 56 -17.56 20.53 -4.98
C ASP A 56 -17.82 20.93 -3.51
N ILE A 57 -18.77 20.29 -2.88
CA ILE A 57 -19.06 20.44 -1.45
C ILE A 57 -18.52 19.22 -0.69
N MET A 58 -18.72 18.04 -1.25
CA MET A 58 -18.44 16.79 -0.53
C MET A 58 -16.95 16.44 -0.49
N LEU A 59 -16.21 16.64 -1.59
CA LEU A 59 -14.79 16.28 -1.64
C LEU A 59 -13.94 17.05 -0.62
N PRO A 60 -14.00 18.40 -0.55
CA PRO A 60 -13.22 19.13 0.46
C PRO A 60 -13.66 18.82 1.88
N PHE A 61 -14.95 18.54 2.12
CA PHE A 61 -15.45 18.14 3.43
C PHE A 61 -14.88 16.77 3.86
N VAL A 62 -14.90 15.78 2.97
CA VAL A 62 -14.34 14.46 3.25
C VAL A 62 -12.82 14.54 3.46
N CYS A 63 -12.10 15.29 2.62
CA CYS A 63 -10.66 15.53 2.81
C CYS A 63 -10.36 16.20 4.16
N TRP A 64 -11.15 17.22 4.55
CA TRP A 64 -11.00 17.87 5.85
C TRP A 64 -11.28 16.92 7.00
N GLY A 65 -12.28 16.03 6.85
CA GLY A 65 -12.52 14.95 7.81
C GLY A 65 -11.34 14.01 7.96
N HIS A 66 -10.81 13.50 6.86
CA HIS A 66 -9.61 12.66 6.86
C HIS A 66 -8.38 13.38 7.43
N MET A 67 -8.26 14.70 7.22
CA MET A 67 -7.19 15.52 7.81
C MET A 67 -7.27 15.54 9.34
N ASN A 68 -8.47 15.43 9.91
CA ASN A 68 -8.76 15.40 11.35
C ASN A 68 -9.03 13.98 11.88
N ASP A 69 -8.62 12.95 11.15
CA ASP A 69 -8.79 11.53 11.52
C ASP A 69 -10.25 11.07 11.66
N ILE A 70 -11.18 11.81 11.05
CA ILE A 70 -12.61 11.51 11.02
C ILE A 70 -12.94 10.82 9.69
N ILE A 71 -12.78 9.50 9.65
CA ILE A 71 -12.81 8.72 8.41
C ILE A 71 -14.20 8.13 8.12
N SER A 72 -14.93 7.68 9.15
CA SER A 72 -16.21 6.99 8.91
C SER A 72 -17.34 7.97 8.58
N CYS A 73 -18.24 7.57 7.66
CA CYS A 73 -19.39 8.39 7.27
C CYS A 73 -20.27 8.79 8.47
N ARG A 74 -20.37 7.94 9.49
CA ARG A 74 -21.10 8.25 10.72
C ARG A 74 -20.38 9.31 11.54
N ALA A 75 -19.08 9.19 11.71
CA ALA A 75 -18.29 10.17 12.46
C ALA A 75 -18.28 11.53 11.74
N LEU A 76 -18.22 11.55 10.41
CA LEU A 76 -18.35 12.79 9.61
C LEU A 76 -19.73 13.45 9.80
N GLU A 77 -20.80 12.66 9.83
CA GLU A 77 -22.15 13.16 10.13
C GLU A 77 -22.25 13.73 11.55
N GLU A 78 -21.72 13.03 12.55
CA GLU A 78 -21.71 13.47 13.94
C GLU A 78 -20.86 14.75 14.12
N TRP A 79 -19.77 14.87 13.39
CA TRP A 79 -18.88 16.02 13.46
C TRP A 79 -19.56 17.32 13.00
N TRP A 80 -20.13 17.37 11.79
CA TRP A 80 -20.82 18.58 11.34
C TRP A 80 -22.05 18.92 12.18
N ARG A 81 -22.70 17.93 12.81
CA ARG A 81 -23.83 18.14 13.73
C ARG A 81 -23.45 18.96 14.96
N ARG A 82 -22.19 18.99 15.33
CA ARG A 82 -21.66 19.82 16.45
C ARG A 82 -21.50 21.29 16.09
N ASN A 83 -22.00 21.71 14.92
CA ASN A 83 -21.92 23.10 14.39
C ASN A 83 -20.48 23.61 14.24
N ASP A 84 -19.59 22.77 13.77
CA ASP A 84 -18.22 23.14 13.43
C ASP A 84 -18.24 24.16 12.26
N ASP A 85 -17.60 25.32 12.46
CA ASP A 85 -17.61 26.40 11.48
C ASP A 85 -16.91 26.03 10.18
N THR A 86 -15.83 25.23 10.27
CA THR A 86 -15.10 24.75 9.09
C THR A 86 -15.95 23.81 8.26
N CYS A 87 -16.69 22.91 8.90
CA CYS A 87 -17.67 22.07 8.22
C CYS A 87 -18.78 22.88 7.56
N ASN A 88 -19.29 23.90 8.24
CA ASN A 88 -20.34 24.79 7.71
C ASN A 88 -19.86 25.54 6.46
N ILE A 89 -18.60 26.00 6.44
CA ILE A 89 -17.99 26.66 5.28
C ILE A 89 -17.90 25.68 4.09
N LEU A 90 -17.33 24.49 4.29
CA LEU A 90 -17.14 23.52 3.22
C LEU A 90 -18.47 22.99 2.68
N LEU A 91 -19.40 22.70 3.56
CA LEU A 91 -20.72 22.17 3.22
C LEU A 91 -21.69 23.25 2.73
N ASN A 92 -21.30 24.53 2.74
CA ASN A 92 -22.21 25.65 2.46
C ASN A 92 -23.51 25.56 3.27
N CYS A 93 -23.37 25.34 4.59
CA CYS A 93 -24.45 25.13 5.55
C CYS A 93 -25.39 23.95 5.22
N ARG A 94 -25.00 23.03 4.37
CA ARG A 94 -25.77 21.81 4.07
C ARG A 94 -25.43 20.72 5.08
N LYS A 95 -26.35 19.76 5.22
CA LYS A 95 -26.32 18.76 6.28
C LYS A 95 -26.42 17.34 5.70
N PRO A 96 -25.31 16.80 5.10
CA PRO A 96 -25.33 15.46 4.52
C PRO A 96 -25.44 14.39 5.61
N GLY A 97 -26.40 13.46 5.47
CA GLY A 97 -26.44 12.27 6.30
C GLY A 97 -25.38 11.26 5.87
N LYS A 98 -25.12 10.28 6.76
CA LYS A 98 -24.16 9.19 6.50
C LYS A 98 -24.38 8.48 5.15
N SER A 99 -25.64 8.33 4.72
CA SER A 99 -25.99 7.70 3.44
C SER A 99 -25.49 8.53 2.26
N SER A 100 -25.73 9.85 2.28
CA SER A 100 -25.25 10.75 1.21
C SER A 100 -23.73 10.84 1.16
N ILE A 101 -23.05 10.78 2.31
CA ILE A 101 -21.57 10.70 2.36
C ILE A 101 -21.09 9.38 1.76
N ASN A 102 -21.75 8.27 2.11
CA ASN A 102 -21.39 6.95 1.58
C ASN A 102 -21.66 6.84 0.07
N GLU A 103 -22.78 7.39 -0.42
CA GLU A 103 -23.07 7.47 -1.86
C GLU A 103 -22.01 8.28 -2.60
N PHE A 104 -21.62 9.43 -2.05
CA PHE A 104 -20.54 10.24 -2.63
C PHE A 104 -19.24 9.42 -2.77
N LEU A 105 -18.81 8.78 -1.70
CA LEU A 105 -17.58 7.97 -1.72
C LEU A 105 -17.66 6.76 -2.66
N ASN A 106 -18.85 6.21 -2.93
CA ASN A 106 -19.02 5.13 -3.90
C ASN A 106 -19.02 5.61 -5.36
N ASP A 107 -19.62 6.77 -5.61
CA ASP A 107 -19.91 7.25 -6.96
C ASP A 107 -18.80 8.14 -7.53
N TYR A 108 -17.91 8.68 -6.69
CA TYR A 108 -16.91 9.67 -7.08
C TYR A 108 -15.45 9.21 -6.81
N SER A 109 -15.19 7.92 -6.89
CA SER A 109 -13.83 7.34 -6.78
C SER A 109 -12.87 7.98 -7.80
N GLU A 110 -13.28 8.09 -9.06
CA GLU A 110 -12.48 8.72 -10.13
C GLU A 110 -12.14 10.20 -9.85
N LEU A 111 -13.02 10.92 -9.16
CA LEU A 111 -12.75 12.30 -8.77
C LEU A 111 -11.73 12.37 -7.62
N ILE A 112 -11.79 11.43 -6.70
CA ILE A 112 -10.79 11.31 -5.61
C ILE A 112 -9.42 11.01 -6.21
N ASP A 113 -9.34 10.07 -7.15
CA ASP A 113 -8.09 9.74 -7.86
C ASP A 113 -7.57 10.94 -8.67
N ALA A 114 -8.45 11.65 -9.39
CA ALA A 114 -8.07 12.86 -10.12
C ALA A 114 -7.52 13.96 -9.19
N PHE A 115 -8.05 14.06 -7.98
CA PHE A 115 -7.55 15.03 -7.00
C PHE A 115 -6.19 14.61 -6.43
N ASP A 116 -5.95 13.32 -6.23
CA ASP A 116 -4.64 12.80 -5.84
C ASP A 116 -3.57 13.08 -6.91
N ILE A 117 -3.89 12.77 -8.18
CA ILE A 117 -3.02 13.08 -9.32
C ILE A 117 -2.70 14.58 -9.37
N PHE A 118 -3.72 15.43 -9.22
CA PHE A 118 -3.53 16.88 -9.18
C PHE A 118 -2.57 17.32 -8.05
N ILE A 119 -2.66 16.74 -6.85
CA ILE A 119 -1.79 17.10 -5.73
C ILE A 119 -0.32 16.75 -6.04
N VAL A 120 -0.06 15.61 -6.69
CA VAL A 120 1.29 15.22 -7.13
C VAL A 120 1.80 16.17 -8.21
N GLU A 121 0.98 16.45 -9.23
CA GLU A 121 1.32 17.36 -10.31
C GLU A 121 1.56 18.79 -9.81
N PHE A 122 0.75 19.26 -8.87
CA PHE A 122 0.95 20.54 -8.17
C PHE A 122 2.30 20.55 -7.42
N GLY A 123 2.65 19.45 -6.74
CA GLY A 123 3.94 19.31 -6.07
C GLY A 123 5.13 19.41 -7.04
N LEU A 124 5.05 18.76 -8.20
CA LEU A 124 6.06 18.85 -9.26
C LEU A 124 6.20 20.27 -9.80
N LYS A 125 5.08 20.93 -10.14
CA LYS A 125 5.07 22.29 -10.70
C LYS A 125 5.56 23.35 -9.72
N THR A 126 5.42 23.12 -8.43
CA THR A 126 5.87 24.05 -7.37
C THR A 126 7.24 23.72 -6.78
N GLY A 127 7.87 22.62 -7.23
CA GLY A 127 9.17 22.18 -6.71
C GLY A 127 9.11 21.51 -5.34
N LEU A 128 7.90 21.17 -4.84
CA LEU A 128 7.72 20.38 -3.62
C LEU A 128 7.96 18.88 -3.85
N ILE A 129 7.98 18.46 -5.10
CA ILE A 129 8.36 17.13 -5.57
C ILE A 129 9.47 17.33 -6.57
N SER A 130 10.63 16.71 -6.34
CA SER A 130 11.76 16.76 -7.28
C SER A 130 11.58 15.78 -8.45
N GLY A 131 11.00 14.63 -8.18
CA GLY A 131 10.78 13.56 -9.14
C GLY A 131 12.00 12.69 -9.44
N ASP A 132 13.19 13.05 -8.97
CA ASP A 132 14.47 12.42 -9.35
C ASP A 132 14.83 11.17 -8.53
N ILE A 133 14.43 11.09 -7.25
CA ILE A 133 14.62 9.92 -6.39
C ILE A 133 13.33 9.60 -5.65
N GLN A 134 12.87 8.36 -5.82
CA GLN A 134 11.67 7.81 -5.19
C GLN A 134 12.04 6.69 -4.22
N TYR A 135 11.44 6.70 -3.03
CA TYR A 135 11.60 5.66 -2.02
C TYR A 135 10.33 4.85 -1.95
N GLU A 136 10.40 3.56 -2.32
CA GLU A 136 9.25 2.65 -2.22
C GLU A 136 9.37 1.76 -0.99
N ASP A 137 8.24 1.56 -0.32
CA ASP A 137 8.10 0.58 0.76
C ASP A 137 6.66 0.07 0.83
N GLY A 138 6.49 -1.15 1.35
CA GLY A 138 5.21 -1.80 1.56
C GLY A 138 4.85 -1.97 3.04
N THR A 139 3.56 -1.92 3.33
CA THR A 139 3.06 -2.22 4.68
C THR A 139 1.76 -3.01 4.64
N PHE A 140 1.65 -4.02 5.53
CA PHE A 140 0.42 -4.77 5.68
C PHE A 140 -0.55 -4.00 6.59
N LEU A 141 -1.70 -3.67 6.03
CA LEU A 141 -2.78 -2.99 6.72
C LEU A 141 -3.89 -3.98 7.05
N LYS A 142 -4.29 -4.03 8.33
CA LYS A 142 -5.34 -4.93 8.77
C LYS A 142 -6.67 -4.56 8.13
N GLY A 143 -7.29 -5.50 7.44
CA GLY A 143 -8.62 -5.36 6.86
C GLY A 143 -9.70 -5.16 7.92
N TYR A 144 -10.78 -4.50 7.56
CA TYR A 144 -11.93 -4.26 8.46
C TYR A 144 -12.80 -5.51 8.60
N CYS A 145 -12.18 -6.58 9.09
CA CYS A 145 -12.79 -7.88 9.27
C CYS A 145 -12.23 -8.60 10.51
N ASN A 146 -13.00 -9.59 10.97
CA ASN A 146 -12.62 -10.40 12.13
C ASN A 146 -11.99 -11.73 11.65
N ASN A 147 -10.84 -12.10 12.19
CA ASN A 147 -10.14 -13.35 11.87
C ASN A 147 -10.96 -14.61 12.19
N PHE A 148 -11.98 -14.52 13.05
CA PHE A 148 -12.86 -15.66 13.37
C PHE A 148 -13.95 -15.91 12.31
N LYS A 149 -14.24 -14.92 11.44
CA LYS A 149 -15.22 -15.04 10.36
C LYS A 149 -14.52 -15.43 9.06
N ARG A 150 -14.00 -16.65 9.03
CA ARG A 150 -13.24 -17.19 7.90
C ARG A 150 -13.81 -18.50 7.41
N LEU A 151 -13.62 -18.81 6.14
CA LEU A 151 -13.94 -20.09 5.51
C LEU A 151 -12.71 -20.62 4.81
N TYR A 152 -12.61 -21.95 4.78
CA TYR A 152 -11.68 -22.69 3.93
C TYR A 152 -12.42 -23.19 2.68
N LYS A 153 -11.69 -23.56 1.64
CA LYS A 153 -12.26 -23.99 0.35
C LYS A 153 -13.27 -25.16 0.49
N ASN A 154 -12.96 -26.16 1.30
CA ASN A 154 -13.86 -27.26 1.59
C ASN A 154 -15.13 -26.81 2.30
N GLN A 155 -15.03 -25.90 3.25
CA GLN A 155 -16.17 -25.35 3.98
C GLN A 155 -17.08 -24.53 3.06
N LEU A 156 -16.50 -23.76 2.14
CA LEU A 156 -17.26 -23.01 1.12
C LEU A 156 -18.07 -23.93 0.22
N TYR A 157 -17.47 -25.05 -0.18
CA TYR A 157 -18.14 -26.04 -1.00
C TYR A 157 -19.43 -26.57 -0.34
N TYR A 158 -19.35 -26.98 0.92
CA TYR A 158 -20.52 -27.46 1.68
C TYR A 158 -21.56 -26.37 1.89
N LEU A 159 -21.17 -25.14 2.17
CA LEU A 159 -22.08 -24.00 2.31
C LEU A 159 -22.83 -23.71 1.00
N LYS A 160 -22.13 -23.76 -0.13
CA LYS A 160 -22.69 -23.53 -1.46
C LYS A 160 -23.68 -24.64 -1.82
N ASP A 161 -23.30 -25.90 -1.62
CA ASP A 161 -24.15 -27.07 -1.88
C ASP A 161 -25.42 -27.02 -1.04
N PHE A 162 -25.31 -26.75 0.26
CA PHE A 162 -26.47 -26.58 1.14
C PHE A 162 -27.43 -25.50 0.64
N ILE A 163 -26.92 -24.33 0.25
CA ILE A 163 -27.76 -23.22 -0.25
C ILE A 163 -28.44 -23.60 -1.55
N ILE A 164 -27.77 -24.32 -2.47
CA ILE A 164 -28.35 -24.79 -3.74
C ILE A 164 -29.46 -25.81 -3.49
N GLN A 165 -29.22 -26.79 -2.62
CA GLN A 165 -30.21 -27.83 -2.29
C GLN A 165 -31.49 -27.28 -1.67
N HIS A 166 -31.37 -26.15 -0.94
CA HIS A 166 -32.49 -25.49 -0.28
C HIS A 166 -32.95 -24.20 -0.99
N SER A 167 -32.58 -24.01 -2.23
CA SER A 167 -32.88 -22.80 -3.04
C SER A 167 -34.36 -22.58 -3.35
N ASN A 168 -35.20 -23.60 -3.12
CA ASN A 168 -36.67 -23.48 -3.27
C ASN A 168 -37.32 -22.62 -2.19
N ASP A 169 -36.60 -22.27 -1.12
CA ASP A 169 -37.09 -21.37 -0.11
C ASP A 169 -36.93 -19.92 -0.60
N ARG A 170 -38.04 -19.27 -0.82
CA ARG A 170 -38.09 -17.90 -1.35
C ARG A 170 -37.65 -16.82 -0.35
N THR A 171 -37.38 -17.19 0.90
CA THR A 171 -37.01 -16.26 1.96
C THR A 171 -35.72 -16.70 2.68
N CYS A 172 -34.86 -15.75 2.99
CA CYS A 172 -33.63 -16.02 3.77
C CYS A 172 -33.94 -16.56 5.18
N ASP A 173 -35.10 -16.27 5.75
CA ASP A 173 -35.55 -16.77 7.04
C ASP A 173 -35.75 -18.29 7.02
N GLY A 174 -36.36 -18.83 5.97
CA GLY A 174 -36.55 -20.28 5.81
C GLY A 174 -35.20 -21.00 5.68
N LEU A 175 -34.29 -20.44 4.89
CA LEU A 175 -32.94 -21.00 4.71
C LEU A 175 -32.13 -21.00 6.01
N TRP A 176 -32.24 -19.94 6.82
CA TRP A 176 -31.64 -19.83 8.13
C TRP A 176 -32.13 -20.89 9.09
N PHE A 177 -33.44 -21.10 9.18
CA PHE A 177 -34.04 -22.08 10.06
C PHE A 177 -33.65 -23.52 9.67
N LYS A 178 -33.63 -23.82 8.36
CA LYS A 178 -33.19 -25.12 7.85
C LYS A 178 -31.72 -25.37 8.08
N MET A 179 -30.85 -24.37 7.88
CA MET A 179 -29.43 -24.48 8.16
C MET A 179 -29.17 -24.74 9.65
N LYS A 180 -29.90 -24.07 10.53
CA LYS A 180 -29.85 -24.32 11.97
C LYS A 180 -30.23 -25.75 12.31
N LYS A 181 -31.34 -26.24 11.76
CA LYS A 181 -31.83 -27.60 11.96
C LYS A 181 -30.89 -28.67 11.39
N TYR A 182 -30.33 -28.43 10.20
CA TYR A 182 -29.37 -29.32 9.56
C TYR A 182 -28.12 -29.53 10.40
N PHE A 183 -27.56 -28.48 10.96
CA PHE A 183 -26.36 -28.56 11.79
C PHE A 183 -26.60 -28.97 13.24
N GLU A 184 -27.81 -28.93 13.76
CA GLU A 184 -28.13 -29.32 15.12
C GLU A 184 -28.54 -30.80 15.29
N ASN A 185 -29.03 -31.48 14.25
CA ASN A 185 -29.79 -32.73 14.37
C ASN A 185 -29.20 -33.98 13.64
N GLU A 186 -27.98 -33.92 13.06
CA GLU A 186 -27.41 -35.09 12.40
C GLU A 186 -26.33 -35.80 13.22
N GLU A 187 -26.42 -37.13 13.32
CA GLU A 187 -25.38 -38.03 13.82
C GLU A 187 -24.39 -38.36 12.67
N TYR A 188 -23.12 -38.17 12.87
CA TYR A 188 -22.05 -38.44 11.88
C TYR A 188 -21.14 -39.55 12.39
N SER A 189 -20.45 -40.25 11.47
CA SER A 189 -19.45 -41.25 11.81
C SER A 189 -18.25 -40.61 12.53
N ASP A 190 -17.61 -41.33 13.45
CA ASP A 190 -16.51 -40.88 14.31
C ASP A 190 -15.32 -40.26 13.53
N GLU A 191 -15.11 -40.65 12.27
CA GLU A 191 -14.03 -40.09 11.42
C GLU A 191 -14.38 -38.71 10.85
N ILE A 192 -15.65 -38.44 10.62
CA ILE A 192 -16.15 -37.20 10.00
C ILE A 192 -16.58 -36.19 11.06
N GLU A 193 -16.95 -36.64 12.25
CA GLU A 193 -17.46 -35.80 13.34
C GLU A 193 -16.52 -34.62 13.72
N PRO A 194 -15.15 -34.79 13.83
CA PRO A 194 -14.27 -33.67 14.13
C PRO A 194 -14.25 -32.61 13.02
N ILE A 195 -14.28 -33.05 11.75
CA ILE A 195 -14.29 -32.16 10.59
C ILE A 195 -15.59 -31.39 10.53
N ILE A 196 -16.71 -32.05 10.79
CA ILE A 196 -18.04 -31.43 10.78
C ILE A 196 -18.26 -30.54 12.01
N LYS A 197 -17.69 -30.88 13.16
CA LYS A 197 -17.77 -30.05 14.37
C LYS A 197 -17.03 -28.72 14.18
N ASP A 198 -15.90 -28.71 13.53
CA ASP A 198 -15.16 -27.49 13.17
C ASP A 198 -15.88 -26.75 12.02
N LEU A 199 -16.42 -27.47 11.05
CA LEU A 199 -17.31 -26.99 9.98
C LEU A 199 -18.58 -26.36 10.56
N LYS A 200 -19.29 -27.02 11.49
CA LYS A 200 -20.48 -26.52 12.17
C LYS A 200 -20.21 -25.19 12.83
N LYS A 201 -19.12 -25.08 13.60
CA LYS A 201 -18.79 -23.86 14.33
C LYS A 201 -18.47 -22.69 13.39
N THR A 202 -17.75 -22.95 12.31
CA THR A 202 -17.29 -21.93 11.37
C THR A 202 -18.36 -21.59 10.33
N VAL A 203 -19.00 -22.58 9.73
CA VAL A 203 -20.08 -22.40 8.73
C VAL A 203 -21.33 -21.83 9.37
N TYR A 204 -21.67 -22.27 10.58
CA TYR A 204 -22.80 -21.71 11.34
C TYR A 204 -22.58 -20.22 11.62
N ALA A 205 -21.43 -19.85 12.18
CA ALA A 205 -21.12 -18.44 12.44
C ALA A 205 -21.06 -17.60 11.15
N SER A 206 -20.60 -18.18 10.07
CA SER A 206 -20.36 -17.56 8.78
C SER A 206 -21.63 -17.47 7.94
N GLY A 207 -22.38 -18.54 7.88
CA GLY A 207 -23.69 -18.58 7.23
C GLY A 207 -24.69 -17.65 7.92
N ILE A 208 -24.68 -17.61 9.28
CA ILE A 208 -25.43 -16.64 10.05
C ILE A 208 -25.08 -15.21 9.67
N TYR A 209 -23.79 -14.90 9.52
CA TYR A 209 -23.37 -13.55 9.16
C TYR A 209 -23.85 -13.16 7.78
N LEU A 210 -23.67 -14.03 6.78
CA LEU A 210 -24.15 -13.82 5.41
C LEU A 210 -25.67 -13.65 5.35
N LEU A 211 -26.41 -14.53 6.04
CA LEU A 211 -27.86 -14.51 6.04
C LEU A 211 -28.44 -13.37 6.90
N LYS A 212 -27.86 -13.06 8.08
CA LYS A 212 -28.32 -11.94 8.91
C LYS A 212 -28.10 -10.57 8.27
N GLN A 213 -27.03 -10.39 7.49
CA GLN A 213 -26.86 -9.17 6.72
C GLN A 213 -27.92 -9.05 5.62
N SER A 214 -28.32 -10.17 5.05
CA SER A 214 -29.36 -10.25 4.03
C SER A 214 -30.75 -9.95 4.63
N LEU A 215 -31.08 -10.54 5.77
CA LEU A 215 -32.35 -10.34 6.50
C LEU A 215 -32.64 -8.90 6.88
N LYS A 216 -31.60 -8.12 7.19
CA LYS A 216 -31.77 -6.68 7.54
C LYS A 216 -32.18 -5.81 6.36
N ASN A 217 -31.96 -6.25 5.12
CA ASN A 217 -32.09 -5.45 3.92
C ASN A 217 -33.08 -6.03 2.90
N GLU A 218 -33.96 -6.99 3.28
CA GLU A 218 -34.86 -7.69 2.36
C GLU A 218 -34.15 -8.30 1.14
N THR A 219 -32.94 -8.82 1.34
CA THR A 219 -32.03 -9.22 0.28
C THR A 219 -32.46 -10.54 -0.34
N SER A 220 -32.45 -10.62 -1.65
CA SER A 220 -32.80 -11.82 -2.42
C SER A 220 -31.72 -12.92 -2.32
N LEU A 221 -32.13 -14.17 -2.55
CA LEU A 221 -31.20 -15.31 -2.64
C LEU A 221 -30.07 -15.06 -3.66
N SER A 222 -30.35 -14.30 -4.73
CA SER A 222 -29.38 -13.93 -5.76
C SER A 222 -28.21 -13.11 -5.19
N GLU A 223 -28.44 -12.23 -4.23
CA GLU A 223 -27.38 -11.46 -3.59
C GLU A 223 -26.52 -12.33 -2.66
N VAL A 224 -27.13 -13.30 -1.97
CA VAL A 224 -26.38 -14.28 -1.17
C VAL A 224 -25.47 -15.11 -2.06
N MET A 225 -25.98 -15.57 -3.21
CA MET A 225 -25.19 -16.31 -4.20
C MET A 225 -24.09 -15.44 -4.82
N GLY A 226 -24.36 -14.17 -5.11
CA GLY A 226 -23.35 -13.22 -5.57
C GLY A 226 -22.20 -13.03 -4.58
N ARG A 227 -22.50 -12.99 -3.28
CA ARG A 227 -21.46 -12.93 -2.22
C ARG A 227 -20.67 -14.24 -2.12
N ILE A 228 -21.32 -15.38 -2.26
CA ILE A 228 -20.63 -16.68 -2.29
C ILE A 228 -19.72 -16.76 -3.50
N GLN A 229 -20.15 -16.28 -4.66
CA GLN A 229 -19.33 -16.22 -5.85
C GLN A 229 -18.11 -15.32 -5.63
N LEU A 230 -18.27 -14.14 -5.05
CA LEU A 230 -17.16 -13.26 -4.71
C LEU A 230 -16.14 -13.94 -3.77
N ILE A 231 -16.63 -14.72 -2.79
CA ILE A 231 -15.77 -15.50 -1.90
C ILE A 231 -15.03 -16.58 -2.69
N GLU A 232 -15.72 -17.29 -3.59
CA GLU A 232 -15.15 -18.34 -4.43
C GLU A 232 -14.06 -17.81 -5.36
N ASP A 233 -14.29 -16.66 -5.99
CA ASP A 233 -13.35 -16.00 -6.90
C ASP A 233 -12.06 -15.55 -6.20
N ASN A 234 -12.14 -15.23 -4.92
CA ASN A 234 -11.00 -14.74 -4.13
C ASN A 234 -10.28 -15.80 -3.30
N ILE A 235 -10.78 -17.03 -3.22
CA ILE A 235 -10.15 -18.10 -2.45
C ILE A 235 -8.91 -18.65 -3.17
N LYS A 236 -7.74 -18.58 -2.54
CA LYS A 236 -6.46 -19.01 -3.12
C LYS A 236 -5.91 -20.24 -2.40
N GLY A 237 -5.89 -21.38 -3.10
CA GLY A 237 -5.35 -22.63 -2.57
C GLY A 237 -6.04 -23.09 -1.28
N ASN A 238 -5.27 -23.42 -0.27
CA ASN A 238 -5.75 -23.85 1.05
C ASN A 238 -5.81 -22.71 2.08
N ASN A 239 -5.60 -21.46 1.65
CA ASN A 239 -5.67 -20.34 2.57
C ASN A 239 -7.12 -20.03 2.96
N PRO A 240 -7.37 -19.66 4.22
CA PRO A 240 -8.69 -19.19 4.62
C PRO A 240 -9.02 -17.84 3.97
N ILE A 241 -10.29 -17.62 3.73
CA ILE A 241 -10.84 -16.37 3.22
C ILE A 241 -11.77 -15.71 4.25
N SER A 242 -11.77 -14.40 4.32
CA SER A 242 -12.71 -13.65 5.15
C SER A 242 -14.09 -13.60 4.47
N ILE A 243 -15.15 -13.91 5.21
CA ILE A 243 -16.53 -13.79 4.71
C ILE A 243 -17.00 -12.34 4.70
N VAL A 244 -16.40 -11.56 5.59
CA VAL A 244 -16.75 -10.14 5.81
C VAL A 244 -16.14 -9.25 4.75
N ASP A 245 -14.91 -9.60 4.35
CA ASP A 245 -14.12 -8.91 3.33
C ASP A 245 -13.32 -9.95 2.53
N PRO A 246 -13.92 -10.55 1.50
CA PRO A 246 -13.30 -11.62 0.73
C PRO A 246 -12.04 -11.20 -0.04
N GLU A 247 -11.88 -9.90 -0.29
CA GLU A 247 -10.74 -9.35 -1.00
C GLU A 247 -9.54 -9.09 -0.09
N ALA A 248 -9.73 -9.08 1.24
CA ALA A 248 -8.64 -9.05 2.21
C ALA A 248 -7.94 -10.42 2.28
N CYS A 249 -6.63 -10.45 2.05
CA CYS A 249 -5.86 -11.69 1.99
C CYS A 249 -5.33 -12.13 3.35
N ASN A 250 -5.32 -13.43 3.60
CA ASN A 250 -4.70 -13.99 4.78
C ASN A 250 -3.17 -13.91 4.64
N MET A 251 -2.55 -13.02 5.37
CA MET A 251 -1.11 -12.72 5.33
C MET A 251 -0.54 -12.71 6.75
N LYS A 252 0.76 -12.94 6.83
CA LYS A 252 1.53 -12.82 8.06
C LYS A 252 2.03 -11.38 8.17
N ASP A 253 1.69 -10.70 9.25
CA ASP A 253 2.16 -9.34 9.50
C ASP A 253 3.65 -9.28 9.91
N LYS A 254 4.18 -8.08 10.12
CA LYS A 254 5.58 -7.87 10.55
C LYS A 254 5.88 -8.47 11.94
N ASN A 255 4.87 -8.67 12.78
CA ASN A 255 4.99 -9.29 14.10
C ASN A 255 4.94 -10.82 14.04
N GLY A 256 4.59 -11.37 12.90
CA GLY A 256 4.47 -12.78 12.69
C GLY A 256 3.07 -13.34 12.87
N ASP A 257 2.07 -12.49 13.10
CA ASP A 257 0.68 -12.87 13.32
C ASP A 257 -0.09 -13.01 12.00
N TRP A 258 -0.87 -14.09 11.88
CA TRP A 258 -1.73 -14.31 10.73
C TRP A 258 -3.02 -13.51 10.86
N GLY A 259 -3.40 -12.85 9.77
CA GLY A 259 -4.65 -12.09 9.69
C GLY A 259 -5.02 -11.72 8.27
N PHE A 260 -6.20 -11.14 8.11
CA PHE A 260 -6.66 -10.62 6.83
C PHE A 260 -6.15 -9.20 6.65
N HIS A 261 -5.32 -9.00 5.64
CA HIS A 261 -4.63 -7.74 5.36
C HIS A 261 -4.73 -7.38 3.88
N TYR A 262 -4.46 -6.12 3.62
CA TYR A 262 -4.08 -5.58 2.32
C TYR A 262 -2.61 -5.17 2.40
N ASN A 263 -1.85 -5.41 1.35
CA ASN A 263 -0.49 -4.91 1.23
C ASN A 263 -0.55 -3.55 0.53
N TYR A 264 -0.21 -2.49 1.26
CA TYR A 264 -0.23 -1.11 0.78
C TYR A 264 1.17 -0.70 0.37
N GLN A 265 1.36 -0.41 -0.91
CA GLN A 265 2.61 0.04 -1.52
C GLN A 265 2.58 1.56 -1.66
N VAL A 266 3.67 2.22 -1.30
CA VAL A 266 3.80 3.68 -1.31
C VAL A 266 5.16 4.07 -1.85
N ALA A 267 5.19 5.00 -2.81
CA ALA A 267 6.39 5.69 -3.25
C ALA A 267 6.39 7.13 -2.73
N VAL A 268 7.53 7.58 -2.25
CA VAL A 268 7.71 8.88 -1.59
C VAL A 268 8.88 9.61 -2.22
N ASP A 269 8.67 10.87 -2.60
CA ASP A 269 9.70 11.73 -3.12
C ASP A 269 10.74 12.12 -2.05
N ARG A 270 12.00 12.25 -2.46
CA ARG A 270 13.12 12.56 -1.57
C ARG A 270 13.09 13.96 -0.97
N GLU A 271 12.49 14.95 -1.64
CA GLU A 271 12.66 16.35 -1.26
C GLU A 271 11.96 16.65 0.07
N PHE A 272 10.63 16.59 0.07
CA PHE A 272 9.84 16.88 1.28
C PHE A 272 9.03 15.69 1.78
N GLY A 273 9.20 14.51 1.17
CA GLY A 273 8.50 13.30 1.57
C GLY A 273 7.02 13.31 1.21
N LEU A 274 6.66 13.90 0.06
CA LEU A 274 5.32 13.75 -0.50
C LEU A 274 5.15 12.37 -1.13
N ILE A 275 3.99 11.77 -0.97
CA ILE A 275 3.62 10.52 -1.62
C ILE A 275 3.36 10.82 -3.10
N THR A 276 4.12 10.19 -3.98
CA THR A 276 4.04 10.36 -5.43
C THR A 276 3.19 9.31 -6.11
N ALA A 277 3.24 8.07 -5.60
CA ALA A 277 2.38 6.99 -6.06
C ALA A 277 2.03 6.05 -4.90
N HIS A 278 0.88 5.41 -4.99
CA HIS A 278 0.46 4.40 -4.03
C HIS A 278 -0.61 3.49 -4.64
N TYR A 279 -0.70 2.28 -4.14
CA TYR A 279 -1.77 1.33 -4.47
C TYR A 279 -1.85 0.21 -3.44
N ILE A 280 -2.90 -0.57 -3.49
CA ILE A 280 -3.03 -1.79 -2.69
C ILE A 280 -2.88 -3.04 -3.56
N THR A 281 -2.26 -4.06 -2.99
CA THR A 281 -2.14 -5.38 -3.61
C THR A 281 -2.59 -6.47 -2.64
N GLN A 282 -3.04 -7.57 -3.21
CA GLN A 282 -3.42 -8.78 -2.48
C GLN A 282 -2.25 -9.77 -2.35
N LYS A 283 -1.02 -9.38 -2.74
CA LYS A 283 0.15 -10.23 -2.63
C LYS A 283 0.77 -10.13 -1.22
N SER A 284 1.19 -11.28 -0.69
CA SER A 284 1.79 -11.39 0.64
C SER A 284 3.32 -11.13 0.66
N ASN A 285 3.88 -10.64 -0.44
CA ASN A 285 5.29 -10.27 -0.56
C ASN A 285 5.46 -9.18 -1.62
N ASP A 286 6.56 -8.43 -1.54
CA ASP A 286 6.82 -7.25 -2.35
C ASP A 286 7.68 -7.52 -3.60
N ARG A 287 8.04 -8.79 -3.87
CA ARG A 287 9.04 -9.19 -4.87
C ARG A 287 8.82 -8.66 -6.30
N GLN A 288 7.57 -8.49 -6.70
CA GLN A 288 7.21 -8.03 -8.04
C GLN A 288 6.54 -6.66 -8.04
N GLU A 289 6.37 -6.07 -6.86
CA GLU A 289 5.59 -4.84 -6.72
C GLU A 289 6.32 -3.63 -7.30
N VAL A 290 7.64 -3.61 -7.29
CA VAL A 290 8.41 -2.52 -7.89
C VAL A 290 8.07 -2.26 -9.37
N LEU A 291 7.81 -3.31 -10.16
CA LEU A 291 7.42 -3.13 -11.56
C LEU A 291 6.04 -2.48 -11.71
N VAL A 292 5.12 -2.82 -10.83
CA VAL A 292 3.78 -2.20 -10.78
C VAL A 292 3.90 -0.74 -10.32
N MET A 293 4.74 -0.46 -9.32
CA MET A 293 4.97 0.91 -8.84
C MET A 293 5.54 1.82 -9.93
N LEU A 294 6.43 1.29 -10.79
CA LEU A 294 6.96 2.07 -11.91
C LEU A 294 5.86 2.52 -12.89
N GLU A 295 4.86 1.69 -13.15
CA GLU A 295 3.74 2.06 -14.03
C GLU A 295 3.00 3.29 -13.46
N TYR A 296 2.71 3.28 -12.16
CA TYR A 296 2.10 4.42 -11.47
C TYR A 296 3.00 5.66 -11.43
N LEU A 297 4.30 5.48 -11.15
CA LEU A 297 5.25 6.58 -11.08
C LEU A 297 5.46 7.23 -12.45
N ASN A 298 5.63 6.45 -13.51
CA ASN A 298 5.82 6.96 -14.86
C ASN A 298 4.64 7.82 -15.32
N GLU A 299 3.42 7.36 -15.02
CA GLU A 299 2.20 8.14 -15.31
C GLU A 299 2.16 9.45 -14.53
N ARG A 300 2.48 9.42 -13.23
CA ARG A 300 2.36 10.56 -12.32
C ARG A 300 3.49 11.56 -12.44
N LEU A 301 4.71 11.10 -12.67
CA LEU A 301 5.89 11.96 -12.85
C LEU A 301 6.03 12.48 -14.29
N GLY A 302 5.39 11.80 -15.26
CA GLY A 302 5.49 12.13 -16.69
C GLY A 302 6.86 11.81 -17.28
N THR A 303 7.67 10.97 -16.63
CA THR A 303 8.99 10.52 -17.05
C THR A 303 9.27 9.13 -16.49
N ASP A 304 10.18 8.39 -17.12
CA ASP A 304 10.73 7.12 -16.65
C ASP A 304 12.23 7.23 -16.28
N GLU A 305 12.78 8.46 -16.31
CA GLU A 305 14.15 8.76 -15.95
C GLU A 305 14.25 9.26 -14.49
N TYR A 306 14.31 8.33 -13.54
CA TYR A 306 14.51 8.62 -12.10
C TYR A 306 15.19 7.43 -11.40
N THR A 307 15.58 7.62 -10.16
CA THR A 307 16.10 6.54 -9.30
C THR A 307 15.00 6.05 -8.36
N ILE A 308 14.74 4.73 -8.33
CA ILE A 308 13.89 4.12 -7.30
C ILE A 308 14.74 3.36 -6.29
N CYS A 309 14.50 3.58 -5.01
CA CYS A 309 15.20 2.93 -3.91
C CYS A 309 14.23 2.10 -3.08
N VAL A 310 14.50 0.79 -3.00
CA VAL A 310 13.65 -0.20 -2.33
C VAL A 310 14.45 -1.03 -1.33
N ASP A 311 13.77 -1.77 -0.45
CA ASP A 311 14.43 -2.70 0.45
C ASP A 311 14.70 -4.08 -0.19
N ASN A 312 15.35 -4.97 0.56
CA ASN A 312 15.64 -6.33 0.09
C ASN A 312 14.39 -7.19 -0.15
N GLY A 313 13.23 -6.86 0.41
CA GLY A 313 11.96 -7.57 0.20
C GLY A 313 11.55 -7.62 -1.28
N TYR A 314 11.97 -6.62 -2.04
CA TYR A 314 11.73 -6.49 -3.48
C TYR A 314 12.74 -7.26 -4.35
N TRP A 315 13.75 -7.90 -3.76
CA TRP A 315 14.76 -8.64 -4.52
C TRP A 315 14.16 -9.84 -5.24
N HIS A 316 13.91 -9.66 -6.54
CA HIS A 316 13.38 -10.69 -7.42
C HIS A 316 14.12 -10.64 -8.76
N ILE A 317 14.82 -11.72 -9.10
CA ILE A 317 15.77 -11.75 -10.21
C ILE A 317 15.13 -11.36 -11.54
N GLU A 318 13.96 -11.92 -11.85
CA GLU A 318 13.27 -11.62 -13.12
C GLU A 318 12.81 -10.17 -13.20
N SER A 319 12.33 -9.58 -12.08
CA SER A 319 11.98 -8.16 -12.01
C SER A 319 13.21 -7.28 -12.20
N LEU A 320 14.34 -7.63 -11.56
CA LEU A 320 15.60 -6.89 -11.67
C LEU A 320 16.15 -6.90 -13.09
N HIS A 321 16.00 -8.01 -13.82
CA HIS A 321 16.38 -8.06 -15.25
C HIS A 321 15.52 -7.13 -16.12
N LYS A 322 14.22 -7.08 -15.88
CA LYS A 322 13.33 -6.15 -16.57
C LYS A 322 13.69 -4.70 -16.25
N LEU A 323 13.89 -4.39 -14.97
CA LEU A 323 14.28 -3.07 -14.50
C LEU A 323 15.60 -2.58 -15.10
N HIS A 324 16.59 -3.48 -15.22
CA HIS A 324 17.88 -3.12 -15.80
C HIS A 324 17.79 -2.67 -17.26
N SER A 325 16.74 -3.07 -17.98
CA SER A 325 16.49 -2.66 -19.38
C SER A 325 15.68 -1.35 -19.50
N LEU A 326 15.24 -0.77 -18.39
CA LEU A 326 14.48 0.47 -18.35
C LEU A 326 15.40 1.67 -18.05
N PRO A 327 14.99 2.90 -18.40
CA PRO A 327 15.73 4.12 -18.05
C PRO A 327 15.84 4.34 -16.54
N THR A 328 14.86 3.87 -15.76
CA THR A 328 14.84 4.00 -14.31
C THR A 328 15.98 3.25 -13.65
N GLU A 329 16.77 3.95 -12.83
CA GLU A 329 17.81 3.34 -12.01
C GLU A 329 17.24 2.72 -10.74
N ILE A 330 17.62 1.48 -10.39
CA ILE A 330 17.24 0.85 -9.14
C ILE A 330 18.41 0.81 -8.15
N ILE A 331 18.14 1.20 -6.90
CA ILE A 331 19.02 1.02 -5.74
C ILE A 331 18.36 0.03 -4.79
N ILE A 332 18.95 -1.15 -4.66
CA ILE A 332 18.41 -2.25 -3.85
C ILE A 332 19.54 -3.05 -3.21
N PRO A 333 19.51 -3.31 -1.89
CA PRO A 333 20.47 -4.21 -1.26
C PRO A 333 20.23 -5.67 -1.69
N ASP A 334 21.29 -6.40 -1.96
CA ASP A 334 21.17 -7.85 -2.10
C ASP A 334 20.85 -8.52 -0.75
N THR A 335 20.39 -9.77 -0.78
CA THR A 335 20.01 -10.52 0.43
C THR A 335 21.12 -10.62 1.47
N ALA A 336 22.35 -10.49 1.03
CA ALA A 336 23.53 -10.57 1.87
C ALA A 336 23.88 -9.24 2.54
N SER A 337 23.71 -8.16 1.81
CA SER A 337 23.96 -6.80 2.31
C SER A 337 22.85 -6.32 3.26
N ALA A 338 21.65 -6.89 3.17
CA ALA A 338 20.51 -6.53 4.01
C ALA A 338 20.65 -6.92 5.50
N SER A 339 21.56 -7.85 5.84
CA SER A 339 21.84 -8.24 7.23
C SER A 339 23.21 -7.73 7.66
N LYS A 340 23.28 -6.88 8.70
CA LYS A 340 24.57 -6.42 9.26
C LYS A 340 25.51 -7.59 9.57
N THR A 341 25.01 -8.61 10.26
CA THR A 341 25.77 -9.80 10.61
C THR A 341 26.25 -10.55 9.36
N LYS A 342 25.42 -10.66 8.33
CA LYS A 342 25.79 -11.34 7.08
C LYS A 342 26.74 -10.50 6.23
N ALA A 343 26.59 -9.17 6.27
CA ALA A 343 27.50 -8.25 5.60
C ALA A 343 28.89 -8.26 6.25
N GLU A 344 28.97 -8.35 7.59
CA GLU A 344 30.23 -8.47 8.32
C GLU A 344 30.93 -9.79 8.04
N LEU A 345 30.18 -10.91 8.04
CA LEU A 345 30.71 -12.25 7.69
C LEU A 345 31.22 -12.35 6.24
N ARG A 346 30.77 -11.47 5.35
CA ARG A 346 31.24 -11.43 3.96
C ARG A 346 32.40 -10.50 3.71
N LYS A 347 32.62 -9.53 4.60
CA LYS A 347 33.79 -8.63 4.52
C LYS A 347 35.06 -9.33 4.91
N GLU A 348 34.96 -10.27 5.84
CA GLU A 348 36.10 -10.98 6.35
C GLU A 348 35.68 -12.40 6.74
N TYR A 349 36.45 -13.40 6.27
CA TYR A 349 36.24 -14.79 6.64
C TYR A 349 36.52 -14.96 8.14
N ASN A 350 35.48 -15.28 8.92
CA ASN A 350 35.64 -15.57 10.35
C ASN A 350 35.32 -17.05 10.65
N PRO A 351 36.34 -17.93 10.72
CA PRO A 351 36.12 -19.35 10.99
C PRO A 351 35.49 -19.59 12.37
N ASN A 352 35.64 -18.66 13.31
CA ASN A 352 35.17 -18.84 14.68
C ASN A 352 33.68 -18.57 14.86
N TYR A 353 33.04 -17.92 13.87
CA TYR A 353 31.62 -17.54 13.98
C TYR A 353 30.70 -18.73 14.26
N TYR A 354 30.98 -19.89 13.66
CA TYR A 354 30.17 -21.10 13.82
C TYR A 354 30.67 -22.05 14.89
N MET A 355 31.87 -21.83 15.45
CA MET A 355 32.49 -22.72 16.43
C MET A 355 31.71 -22.86 17.75
N TYR A 356 30.95 -21.85 18.09
CA TYR A 356 30.21 -21.80 19.36
C TYR A 356 28.71 -22.06 19.19
N MET A 357 28.24 -22.40 17.99
CA MET A 357 26.85 -22.75 17.76
C MET A 357 26.53 -24.15 18.27
N THR A 358 25.39 -24.26 18.93
CA THR A 358 24.84 -25.54 19.32
C THR A 358 24.38 -26.36 18.10
N ALA A 359 24.23 -27.67 18.23
CA ALA A 359 23.74 -28.53 17.16
C ALA A 359 22.34 -28.07 16.66
N GLU A 360 21.49 -27.59 17.56
CA GLU A 360 20.14 -27.06 17.21
C GLU A 360 20.21 -25.74 16.42
N GLU A 361 21.16 -24.88 16.76
CA GLU A 361 21.39 -23.63 16.02
C GLU A 361 21.94 -23.89 14.63
N LEU A 362 22.89 -24.83 14.50
CA LEU A 362 23.45 -25.29 13.23
C LEU A 362 22.38 -25.95 12.34
N GLU A 363 21.48 -26.74 12.91
CA GLU A 363 20.39 -27.38 12.16
C GLU A 363 19.37 -26.35 11.68
N ARG A 364 19.14 -25.27 12.45
CA ARG A 364 18.30 -24.16 12.10
C ARG A 364 18.89 -23.29 10.98
N GLU A 365 20.19 -23.04 11.04
CA GLU A 365 20.94 -22.27 10.04
C GLU A 365 21.05 -23.01 8.70
N LYS A 366 21.14 -24.34 8.66
CA LYS A 366 21.26 -25.16 7.45
C LYS A 366 22.11 -24.48 6.39
N PHE A 367 23.37 -24.30 6.63
CA PHE A 367 24.32 -23.50 5.82
C PHE A 367 23.86 -23.17 4.39
N LYS A 368 23.06 -22.13 4.29
CA LYS A 368 22.58 -21.58 3.02
C LYS A 368 23.74 -20.94 2.27
N ASN A 369 23.54 -20.62 0.99
CA ASN A 369 24.61 -20.06 0.16
C ASN A 369 25.21 -18.76 0.73
N TYR A 370 24.44 -17.98 1.48
CA TYR A 370 24.91 -16.75 2.10
C TYR A 370 25.85 -16.96 3.31
N ASN A 371 25.96 -18.16 3.83
CA ASN A 371 26.91 -18.49 4.88
C ASN A 371 28.33 -18.77 4.33
N PHE A 372 28.49 -18.76 3.00
CA PHE A 372 29.76 -18.95 2.33
C PHE A 372 30.34 -17.59 1.94
N PHE A 373 31.58 -17.34 2.35
CA PHE A 373 32.34 -16.17 1.96
C PHE A 373 32.81 -16.30 0.50
N TYR A 374 32.61 -15.28 -0.31
CA TYR A 374 33.13 -15.24 -1.68
C TYR A 374 34.42 -14.44 -1.71
N ASP A 375 35.49 -15.10 -2.03
CA ASP A 375 36.80 -14.52 -2.28
C ASP A 375 36.89 -14.11 -3.77
N GLU A 376 36.82 -12.84 -4.02
CA GLU A 376 36.82 -12.28 -5.40
C GLU A 376 38.19 -12.41 -6.07
N GLU A 377 39.31 -12.39 -5.30
CA GLU A 377 40.67 -12.48 -5.85
C GLU A 377 40.95 -13.87 -6.40
N ASN A 378 40.48 -14.90 -5.70
CA ASN A 378 40.70 -16.28 -6.05
C ASN A 378 39.52 -16.94 -6.80
N ASP A 379 38.42 -16.26 -6.97
CA ASP A 379 37.15 -16.76 -7.57
C ASP A 379 36.68 -18.08 -6.88
N VAL A 380 36.63 -18.09 -5.54
CA VAL A 380 36.22 -19.25 -4.75
C VAL A 380 35.22 -18.88 -3.66
N PHE A 381 34.41 -19.84 -3.21
CA PHE A 381 33.60 -19.69 -2.01
C PHE A 381 34.27 -20.44 -0.84
N ILE A 382 34.42 -19.79 0.29
CA ILE A 382 34.93 -20.36 1.54
C ILE A 382 33.74 -20.64 2.46
N GLY A 383 33.56 -21.89 2.82
CA GLY A 383 32.48 -22.32 3.70
C GLY A 383 32.73 -21.98 5.17
N PRO A 384 31.71 -22.13 6.04
CA PRO A 384 31.78 -21.79 7.46
C PRO A 384 32.92 -22.42 8.23
N TYR A 385 33.37 -23.58 7.80
CA TYR A 385 34.49 -24.34 8.42
C TYR A 385 35.72 -24.42 7.51
N GLY A 386 35.90 -23.44 6.64
CA GLY A 386 37.12 -23.34 5.82
C GLY A 386 37.14 -24.21 4.56
N CYS A 387 36.08 -24.96 4.26
CA CYS A 387 36.03 -25.72 3.01
C CYS A 387 35.97 -24.76 1.81
N ILE A 388 36.77 -25.02 0.79
CA ILE A 388 36.88 -24.22 -0.41
C ILE A 388 36.06 -24.85 -1.54
N LEU A 389 35.13 -24.09 -2.10
CA LEU A 389 34.38 -24.46 -3.30
C LEU A 389 35.01 -23.73 -4.49
N THR A 390 35.57 -24.46 -5.41
CA THR A 390 36.19 -23.96 -6.64
C THR A 390 35.18 -23.90 -7.77
N ARG A 391 35.40 -22.99 -8.68
CA ARG A 391 34.58 -22.85 -9.89
C ARG A 391 34.74 -24.08 -10.79
N ASN A 392 33.61 -24.61 -11.26
CA ASN A 392 33.62 -25.67 -12.28
C ASN A 392 33.96 -25.03 -13.64
N GLU A 393 34.69 -25.80 -14.48
CA GLU A 393 35.10 -25.35 -15.81
C GLU A 393 33.91 -24.98 -16.71
N ASN A 394 32.83 -25.74 -16.64
CA ASN A 394 31.67 -25.57 -17.49
C ASN A 394 30.56 -24.77 -16.81
N LEU A 395 29.98 -23.83 -17.56
CA LEU A 395 28.77 -23.15 -17.16
C LEU A 395 27.57 -24.10 -17.18
N ARG A 396 26.72 -24.03 -16.15
CA ARG A 396 25.47 -24.78 -16.14
C ARG A 396 24.38 -23.89 -16.78
N VAL A 397 23.70 -24.41 -17.80
CA VAL A 397 22.57 -23.72 -18.44
C VAL A 397 21.27 -24.32 -17.90
N ARG A 398 20.35 -23.46 -17.43
CA ARG A 398 18.98 -23.81 -17.05
C ARG A 398 18.03 -22.79 -17.65
N GLU A 399 17.07 -23.23 -18.42
CA GLU A 399 16.07 -22.36 -19.07
C GLU A 399 16.71 -21.16 -19.83
N GLY A 400 17.82 -21.44 -20.55
CA GLY A 400 18.56 -20.41 -21.28
C GLY A 400 19.49 -19.53 -20.44
N ILE A 401 19.48 -19.66 -19.11
CA ILE A 401 20.30 -18.86 -18.20
C ILE A 401 21.58 -19.58 -17.86
N LYS A 402 22.72 -18.89 -17.97
CA LYS A 402 24.03 -19.39 -17.64
C LYS A 402 24.37 -19.19 -16.17
N TYR A 403 24.96 -20.21 -15.53
CA TYR A 403 25.37 -20.17 -14.13
C TYR A 403 26.82 -20.62 -14.00
N ARG A 404 27.63 -19.85 -13.28
CA ARG A 404 28.89 -20.32 -12.69
C ARG A 404 28.57 -21.23 -11.52
N VAL A 405 29.15 -22.41 -11.46
CA VAL A 405 28.90 -23.39 -10.39
C VAL A 405 30.18 -23.61 -9.63
N TYR A 406 30.10 -23.45 -8.33
CA TYR A 406 31.20 -23.68 -7.40
C TYR A 406 30.90 -24.92 -6.59
N SER A 407 31.88 -25.81 -6.44
CA SER A 407 31.70 -27.06 -5.74
C SER A 407 33.03 -27.60 -5.18
N THR A 408 32.96 -28.56 -4.25
CA THR A 408 34.13 -29.27 -3.72
C THR A 408 33.86 -30.77 -3.63
N ASN A 409 34.89 -31.57 -3.79
CA ASN A 409 34.82 -33.03 -3.61
C ASN A 409 34.97 -33.45 -2.15
N GLU A 410 35.38 -32.55 -1.26
CA GLU A 410 35.64 -32.83 0.16
C GLU A 410 34.35 -33.05 0.97
N CYS A 411 33.19 -32.70 0.44
CA CYS A 411 31.90 -32.84 1.12
C CYS A 411 31.61 -34.27 1.59
N LYS A 412 32.10 -35.29 0.89
CA LYS A 412 31.86 -36.71 1.25
C LYS A 412 32.41 -37.09 2.63
N ASN A 413 33.53 -36.48 3.00
CA ASN A 413 34.25 -36.77 4.26
C ASN A 413 34.08 -35.63 5.28
N CYS A 414 33.27 -34.63 4.99
CA CYS A 414 33.08 -33.50 5.87
C CYS A 414 32.10 -33.83 7.00
N PRO A 415 32.50 -33.67 8.28
CA PRO A 415 31.63 -33.95 9.42
C PRO A 415 30.40 -33.00 9.46
N HIS A 416 30.48 -31.85 8.81
CA HIS A 416 29.42 -30.84 8.76
C HIS A 416 28.50 -31.01 7.56
N ASN A 417 28.69 -32.04 6.72
CA ASN A 417 27.87 -32.30 5.53
C ASN A 417 26.35 -32.31 5.81
N PRO A 418 25.85 -32.92 6.91
CA PRO A 418 24.40 -32.90 7.21
C PRO A 418 23.78 -31.51 7.33
N PHE A 419 24.56 -30.49 7.69
CA PHE A 419 24.11 -29.09 7.80
C PHE A 419 24.24 -28.34 6.49
N CYS A 420 25.10 -28.78 5.55
CA CYS A 420 25.37 -28.10 4.28
C CYS A 420 24.54 -28.63 3.11
N THR A 421 24.13 -29.89 3.14
CA THR A 421 23.51 -30.58 1.99
C THR A 421 22.14 -31.14 2.34
N THR A 422 21.31 -31.36 1.34
CA THR A 422 20.09 -32.17 1.51
C THR A 422 20.44 -33.65 1.48
N LYS A 423 19.65 -34.49 2.15
CA LYS A 423 19.86 -35.95 2.24
C LYS A 423 20.09 -36.67 0.90
N SER A 424 19.65 -36.06 -0.21
CA SER A 424 19.78 -36.60 -1.57
C SER A 424 21.05 -36.16 -2.32
N LYS A 425 21.82 -35.18 -1.79
CA LYS A 425 23.01 -34.64 -2.45
C LYS A 425 24.19 -34.57 -1.50
N ASN A 426 25.09 -35.50 -1.61
CA ASN A 426 26.32 -35.50 -0.82
C ASN A 426 27.37 -34.45 -1.28
N LYS A 427 26.93 -33.39 -1.96
CA LYS A 427 27.82 -32.38 -2.53
C LYS A 427 27.17 -30.99 -2.38
N LYS A 428 27.90 -30.07 -1.77
CA LYS A 428 27.49 -28.66 -1.76
C LYS A 428 27.85 -28.03 -3.10
N GLU A 429 26.86 -27.40 -3.71
CA GLU A 429 27.04 -26.58 -4.92
C GLU A 429 26.43 -25.19 -4.69
N ILE A 430 27.18 -24.17 -5.09
CA ILE A 430 26.70 -22.79 -5.16
C ILE A 430 26.64 -22.42 -6.64
N SER A 431 25.47 -22.04 -7.11
CA SER A 431 25.27 -21.56 -8.48
C SER A 431 25.08 -20.05 -8.46
N VAL A 432 25.92 -19.34 -9.18
CA VAL A 432 25.87 -17.88 -9.35
C VAL A 432 25.50 -17.59 -10.81
N ARG A 433 24.49 -16.79 -11.02
CA ARG A 433 24.08 -16.42 -12.36
C ARG A 433 25.17 -15.61 -13.06
N ASP A 434 25.46 -15.95 -14.31
CA ASP A 434 26.58 -15.40 -15.10
C ASP A 434 26.02 -14.48 -16.19
N ASP A 435 25.43 -13.36 -15.80
CA ASP A 435 24.85 -12.41 -16.75
C ASP A 435 25.30 -10.94 -16.55
N GLY A 436 26.10 -10.67 -15.54
CA GLY A 436 26.61 -9.32 -15.23
C GLY A 436 25.56 -8.31 -14.73
N ILE A 437 24.27 -8.50 -15.04
CA ILE A 437 23.18 -7.57 -14.68
C ILE A 437 23.02 -7.44 -13.16
N LEU A 438 22.97 -8.59 -12.48
CA LEU A 438 22.84 -8.57 -11.02
C LEU A 438 24.07 -7.98 -10.32
N GLU A 439 25.25 -8.14 -10.92
CA GLU A 439 26.47 -7.55 -10.36
C GLU A 439 26.50 -6.02 -10.58
N ASP A 440 26.03 -5.56 -11.71
CA ASP A 440 25.86 -4.12 -11.96
C ASP A 440 24.87 -3.51 -10.94
N ILE A 441 23.71 -4.13 -10.72
CA ILE A 441 22.73 -3.66 -9.72
C ILE A 441 23.32 -3.62 -8.31
N LYS A 442 24.08 -4.64 -7.92
CA LYS A 442 24.78 -4.66 -6.63
C LYS A 442 25.86 -3.57 -6.54
N SER A 443 26.59 -3.31 -7.64
CA SER A 443 27.61 -2.27 -7.68
C SER A 443 27.00 -0.88 -7.51
N ARG A 444 25.83 -0.61 -8.10
CA ARG A 444 25.07 0.63 -7.90
C ARG A 444 24.74 0.83 -6.42
N TYR A 445 24.20 -0.19 -5.76
CA TYR A 445 23.91 -0.15 -4.32
C TYR A 445 25.19 0.07 -3.47
N ARG A 446 26.30 -0.60 -3.80
CA ARG A 446 27.58 -0.50 -3.06
C ARG A 446 28.31 0.81 -3.28
N SER A 447 28.01 1.56 -4.32
CA SER A 447 28.60 2.88 -4.59
C SER A 447 28.31 3.85 -3.44
N SER A 448 29.19 4.85 -3.26
CA SER A 448 28.99 5.91 -2.25
C SER A 448 27.64 6.61 -2.43
N ARG A 449 27.23 6.88 -3.68
CA ARG A 449 25.92 7.46 -4.01
C ARG A 449 24.77 6.52 -3.61
N GLY A 450 24.86 5.23 -3.98
CA GLY A 450 23.83 4.24 -3.64
C GLY A 450 23.64 4.07 -2.14
N GLN A 451 24.74 4.02 -1.38
CA GLN A 451 24.70 3.94 0.08
C GLN A 451 24.08 5.20 0.72
N GLN A 452 24.36 6.38 0.20
CA GLN A 452 23.77 7.62 0.69
C GLN A 452 22.24 7.64 0.41
N ILE A 453 21.83 7.29 -0.81
CA ILE A 453 20.39 7.19 -1.17
C ILE A 453 19.70 6.19 -0.25
N TYR A 454 20.26 4.99 -0.10
CA TYR A 454 19.64 3.95 0.73
C TYR A 454 19.53 4.32 2.20
N LYS A 455 20.53 5.05 2.76
CA LYS A 455 20.49 5.56 4.14
C LYS A 455 19.29 6.47 4.39
N ASN A 456 18.91 7.26 3.40
CA ASN A 456 17.78 8.19 3.51
C ASN A 456 16.41 7.51 3.37
N ARG A 457 16.34 6.27 2.84
CA ARG A 457 15.09 5.53 2.66
C ARG A 457 14.27 5.41 3.95
N GLY A 458 14.92 5.07 5.07
CA GLY A 458 14.24 4.92 6.36
C GLY A 458 13.51 6.19 6.79
N SER A 459 14.16 7.36 6.67
CA SER A 459 13.55 8.63 7.07
C SER A 459 12.38 9.07 6.17
N HIS A 460 12.36 8.69 4.90
CA HIS A 460 11.33 9.08 3.95
C HIS A 460 10.18 8.05 3.90
N ALA A 461 10.46 6.81 3.51
CA ALA A 461 9.43 5.79 3.36
C ALA A 461 8.84 5.37 4.72
N GLU A 462 9.68 5.04 5.71
CA GLU A 462 9.20 4.71 7.05
C GLU A 462 8.57 5.93 7.75
N GLY A 463 9.08 7.14 7.48
CA GLY A 463 8.52 8.39 7.97
C GLY A 463 7.11 8.67 7.45
N ALA A 464 6.79 8.32 6.20
CA ALA A 464 5.44 8.40 5.67
C ALA A 464 4.50 7.44 6.41
N PHE A 465 4.91 6.18 6.61
CA PHE A 465 4.11 5.20 7.38
C PHE A 465 4.02 5.54 8.87
N ALA A 466 5.06 6.08 9.49
CA ALA A 466 5.02 6.56 10.87
C ALA A 466 4.01 7.71 11.02
N SER A 467 4.03 8.67 10.09
CA SER A 467 3.04 9.74 10.02
C SER A 467 1.61 9.19 9.91
N LEU A 468 1.39 8.15 9.11
CA LEU A 468 0.08 7.51 8.97
C LEU A 468 -0.35 6.77 10.25
N ARG A 469 0.56 6.06 10.92
CA ARG A 469 0.25 5.25 12.11
C ARG A 469 0.16 6.06 13.40
N GLU A 470 1.12 6.92 13.65
CA GLU A 470 1.26 7.65 14.92
C GLU A 470 0.49 8.95 14.94
N SER A 471 0.65 9.80 13.93
CA SER A 471 -0.01 11.10 13.91
C SER A 471 -1.50 11.03 13.56
N ARG A 472 -1.97 9.92 12.97
CA ARG A 472 -3.36 9.72 12.54
C ARG A 472 -4.07 8.59 13.24
N ASN A 473 -3.46 7.97 14.26
CA ASN A 473 -4.03 6.82 14.96
C ASN A 473 -4.61 5.77 13.99
N PHE A 474 -3.97 5.63 12.80
CA PHE A 474 -4.40 4.73 11.74
C PHE A 474 -4.16 3.27 12.16
N ARG A 475 -5.11 2.72 12.91
CA ARG A 475 -5.06 1.35 13.45
C ARG A 475 -5.53 0.29 12.47
N GLY A 476 -5.76 0.62 11.23
CA GLY A 476 -6.24 -0.25 10.18
C GLY A 476 -7.38 0.38 9.37
N ILE A 477 -7.70 -0.28 8.28
CA ILE A 477 -8.71 0.11 7.31
C ILE A 477 -10.11 0.12 7.93
N LYS A 478 -10.95 1.07 7.54
CA LYS A 478 -12.33 1.22 8.02
C LYS A 478 -13.36 0.82 6.97
N THR A 479 -12.94 0.61 5.75
CA THR A 479 -13.76 0.16 4.62
C THR A 479 -13.47 -1.30 4.26
N ARG A 480 -14.17 -1.86 3.28
CA ARG A 480 -14.06 -3.23 2.81
C ARG A 480 -14.10 -3.26 1.30
N GLY A 481 -13.42 -4.26 0.72
CA GLY A 481 -13.27 -4.43 -0.71
C GLY A 481 -12.19 -3.54 -1.31
N VAL A 482 -11.45 -4.05 -2.29
CA VAL A 482 -10.28 -3.40 -2.90
C VAL A 482 -10.57 -1.95 -3.31
N LYS A 483 -11.68 -1.72 -4.02
CA LYS A 483 -12.03 -0.37 -4.50
C LYS A 483 -12.18 0.63 -3.35
N ARG A 484 -12.97 0.30 -2.32
CA ARG A 484 -13.25 1.21 -1.19
C ARG A 484 -12.04 1.40 -0.29
N VAL A 485 -11.24 0.36 -0.14
CA VAL A 485 -9.98 0.43 0.59
C VAL A 485 -8.99 1.34 -0.14
N ASN A 486 -8.92 1.22 -1.47
CA ASN A 486 -8.09 2.12 -2.27
C ASN A 486 -8.54 3.59 -2.13
N ASP A 487 -9.84 3.87 -2.23
CA ASP A 487 -10.39 5.23 -2.03
C ASP A 487 -10.03 5.81 -0.65
N GLU A 488 -10.13 5.00 0.43
CA GLU A 488 -9.74 5.40 1.79
C GLU A 488 -8.25 5.74 1.88
N LEU A 489 -7.41 4.94 1.23
CA LEU A 489 -5.96 5.14 1.22
C LEU A 489 -5.55 6.30 0.28
N THR A 490 -6.26 6.51 -0.83
CA THR A 490 -6.07 7.69 -1.68
C THR A 490 -6.37 8.97 -0.91
N LEU A 491 -7.50 9.05 -0.20
CA LEU A 491 -7.79 10.18 0.69
C LEU A 491 -6.73 10.36 1.78
N THR A 492 -6.18 9.27 2.27
CA THR A 492 -5.10 9.30 3.26
C THR A 492 -3.80 9.85 2.66
N ALA A 493 -3.43 9.46 1.44
CA ALA A 493 -2.28 10.00 0.71
C ALA A 493 -2.46 11.49 0.39
N ILE A 494 -3.62 11.90 -0.14
CA ILE A 494 -3.98 13.30 -0.38
C ILE A 494 -3.76 14.13 0.87
N THR A 495 -4.29 13.69 2.00
CA THR A 495 -4.20 14.45 3.25
C THR A 495 -2.79 14.45 3.85
N HIS A 496 -1.98 13.40 3.63
CA HIS A 496 -0.55 13.42 3.94
C HIS A 496 0.16 14.50 3.13
N ASN A 497 -0.05 14.50 1.81
CA ASN A 497 0.56 15.48 0.92
C ASN A 497 0.11 16.91 1.24
N MET A 498 -1.17 17.14 1.54
CA MET A 498 -1.65 18.46 1.97
C MET A 498 -0.99 18.96 3.26
N LYS A 499 -0.74 18.07 4.25
CA LYS A 499 0.01 18.44 5.46
C LYS A 499 1.45 18.83 5.12
N LYS A 500 2.09 18.13 4.17
CA LYS A 500 3.43 18.47 3.69
C LYS A 500 3.43 19.81 2.94
N ILE A 501 2.48 20.02 2.04
CA ILE A 501 2.31 21.30 1.34
C ILE A 501 2.08 22.43 2.36
N HIS A 502 1.22 22.23 3.34
CA HIS A 502 0.98 23.21 4.40
C HIS A 502 2.25 23.58 5.17
N LYS A 503 3.10 22.58 5.45
CA LYS A 503 4.38 22.81 6.16
C LYS A 503 5.38 23.59 5.33
N HIS A 504 5.43 23.36 4.02
CA HIS A 504 6.47 23.86 3.13
C HIS A 504 5.99 24.97 2.16
N MET A 505 4.73 25.41 2.24
CA MET A 505 4.18 26.49 1.43
C MET A 505 3.25 27.39 2.25
N LYS A 506 3.48 28.69 2.20
CA LYS A 506 2.60 29.66 2.89
C LYS A 506 1.27 29.82 2.19
N ILE A 507 0.22 30.07 2.95
CA ILE A 507 -1.17 30.21 2.45
C ILE A 507 -1.32 31.33 1.44
N ASN A 508 -0.61 32.47 1.64
CA ASN A 508 -0.67 33.59 0.70
C ASN A 508 -0.20 33.21 -0.71
N VAL A 509 0.72 32.22 -0.81
CA VAL A 509 1.15 31.68 -2.11
C VAL A 509 0.00 30.95 -2.79
N LEU A 510 -0.70 30.07 -2.09
CA LEU A 510 -1.88 29.36 -2.61
C LEU A 510 -2.99 30.33 -3.03
N GLU A 511 -3.22 31.37 -2.23
CA GLU A 511 -4.19 32.42 -2.56
C GLU A 511 -3.80 33.18 -3.83
N THR A 512 -2.51 33.52 -3.97
CA THR A 512 -2.00 34.20 -5.16
C THR A 512 -2.11 33.32 -6.40
N ILE A 513 -1.72 32.04 -6.31
CA ILE A 513 -1.91 31.07 -7.38
C ILE A 513 -3.38 31.03 -7.85
N LEU A 514 -4.32 30.94 -6.92
CA LEU A 514 -5.74 30.91 -7.26
C LEU A 514 -6.20 32.21 -7.93
N LYS A 515 -5.68 33.37 -7.51
CA LYS A 515 -6.00 34.67 -8.15
C LYS A 515 -5.48 34.74 -9.58
N GLU A 516 -4.25 34.28 -9.80
CA GLU A 516 -3.64 34.27 -11.14
C GLU A 516 -4.34 33.29 -12.10
N ILE A 517 -4.72 32.10 -11.63
CA ILE A 517 -5.51 31.15 -12.43
C ILE A 517 -6.85 31.77 -12.83
N LYS A 518 -7.55 32.44 -11.91
CA LYS A 518 -8.84 33.10 -12.22
C LYS A 518 -8.69 34.26 -13.19
N LYS A 519 -7.58 34.99 -13.10
CA LYS A 519 -7.24 36.08 -14.04
C LYS A 519 -7.00 35.50 -15.44
N ALA A 520 -6.11 34.52 -15.55
CA ALA A 520 -5.82 33.85 -16.82
C ALA A 520 -7.06 33.22 -17.45
N LYS A 521 -7.95 32.64 -16.63
CA LYS A 521 -9.21 32.07 -17.09
C LYS A 521 -10.17 33.12 -17.67
N LYS A 522 -10.17 34.35 -17.15
CA LYS A 522 -10.96 35.46 -17.71
C LYS A 522 -10.38 35.91 -19.04
N GLU A 523 -9.05 35.89 -19.21
CA GLU A 523 -8.36 36.38 -20.39
C GLU A 523 -8.36 35.33 -21.52
N HIS A 524 -8.19 34.06 -21.19
CA HIS A 524 -7.92 32.97 -22.16
C HIS A 524 -8.98 31.84 -22.18
N GLY A 525 -10.00 31.90 -21.33
CA GLY A 525 -11.03 30.87 -21.22
C GLY A 525 -10.60 29.68 -20.35
N LEU A 526 -10.57 28.47 -20.91
CA LEU A 526 -10.15 27.28 -20.17
C LEU A 526 -8.63 27.28 -19.92
N VAL A 527 -8.24 27.00 -18.70
CA VAL A 527 -6.87 26.93 -18.22
C VAL A 527 -6.66 25.57 -17.57
N ASP A 528 -5.52 24.94 -17.81
CA ASP A 528 -5.09 23.67 -17.22
C ASP A 528 -3.76 23.83 -16.49
N MET A 529 -3.17 22.73 -16.02
CA MET A 529 -1.90 22.73 -15.28
C MET A 529 -0.71 23.27 -16.07
N LYS A 530 -0.77 23.33 -17.42
CA LYS A 530 0.28 23.93 -18.25
C LYS A 530 0.43 25.44 -18.05
N ILE A 531 -0.53 26.07 -17.36
CA ILE A 531 -0.38 27.48 -16.96
C ILE A 531 0.88 27.73 -16.15
N PHE A 532 1.29 26.75 -15.31
CA PHE A 532 2.51 26.85 -14.52
C PHE A 532 3.78 26.91 -15.39
N ASP A 533 3.78 26.26 -16.55
CA ASP A 533 4.91 26.24 -17.48
C ASP A 533 5.09 27.59 -18.20
N ASN A 534 3.98 28.34 -18.33
CA ASN A 534 3.92 29.62 -19.03
C ASN A 534 3.98 30.82 -18.07
N TRP A 535 4.05 30.59 -16.78
CA TRP A 535 4.10 31.69 -15.81
C TRP A 535 5.49 32.35 -15.82
N LYS A 536 5.46 33.67 -15.88
CA LYS A 536 6.61 34.54 -15.62
C LYS A 536 6.91 34.69 -14.12
N TYR A 537 6.41 33.75 -13.31
CA TYR A 537 6.57 33.76 -11.88
C TYR A 537 7.47 32.64 -11.43
N LYS A 538 8.32 32.90 -10.44
CA LYS A 538 9.10 31.89 -9.72
C LYS A 538 8.67 31.80 -8.27
N PHE A 539 8.78 30.62 -7.71
CA PHE A 539 8.53 30.41 -6.29
C PHE A 539 9.74 30.83 -5.48
N MET A 540 9.55 31.85 -4.59
CA MET A 540 10.61 32.24 -3.67
C MET A 540 10.65 31.30 -2.48
N ILE A 541 11.78 30.61 -2.26
CA ILE A 541 11.99 29.66 -1.16
C ILE A 541 12.88 30.34 -0.11
N ARG A 542 12.47 30.24 1.17
CA ARG A 542 13.27 30.63 2.35
C ARG A 542 13.13 29.56 3.41
N ASP A 543 14.26 29.09 3.95
CA ASP A 543 14.28 28.06 5.00
C ASP A 543 13.40 26.84 4.68
N ASP A 544 13.51 26.30 3.45
CA ASP A 544 12.73 25.19 2.92
C ASP A 544 11.20 25.42 2.88
N VAL A 545 10.79 26.70 2.85
CA VAL A 545 9.39 27.10 2.74
C VAL A 545 9.19 28.03 1.53
N ILE A 546 8.21 27.72 0.71
CA ILE A 546 7.76 28.62 -0.37
C ILE A 546 6.96 29.75 0.27
N VAL A 547 7.52 30.95 0.25
CA VAL A 547 6.97 32.13 0.95
C VAL A 547 6.22 33.09 0.04
N GLU A 548 6.58 33.11 -1.24
CA GLU A 548 6.03 34.07 -2.20
C GLU A 548 6.11 33.55 -3.64
N LEU A 549 5.21 34.04 -4.48
CA LEU A 549 5.24 33.90 -5.92
C LEU A 549 5.69 35.27 -6.50
N VAL A 550 6.88 35.32 -7.07
CA VAL A 550 7.49 36.56 -7.60
C VAL A 550 7.51 36.55 -9.12
N LEU A 551 7.43 37.71 -9.74
CA LEU A 551 7.63 37.90 -11.18
C LEU A 551 9.10 37.57 -11.52
N ASP A 552 9.28 36.82 -12.60
CA ASP A 552 10.58 36.48 -13.16
C ASP A 552 11.16 37.62 -13.97
#